data_eecdd5c68e2a4b1aba3808673f5ba846
#
_entry.id   eecdd5c68e2a4b1aba3808673f5ba846
#
_cell.length_a   1.000
_cell.length_b   1.000
_cell.length_c   1.000
_cell.angle_alpha   90.00
_cell.angle_beta   90.00
_cell.angle_gamma   90.00
#
_symmetry.space_group_name_H-M   'P 1'
#
loop_
_entity.id
_entity.type
_entity.pdbx_description
1 polymer ?
#
loop_
_entity_poly.entity_id
_entity_poly.type
_entity_poly.pdbx_seq_one_letter_code
_entity_poly.pdbx_strand_id
1 'polypeptide(L)'
;EGVSSVPSLGQTGVERVVTQLEISDKKRVWGLGPRQRERLYDYLVARQGGEPARLVVLAGPTAVGKGTVSSYIRDHHPEVSLSVSATTRKPRPGEVDGVHYYFVSDAEFDRMIAAGELLEWAVVHNSHRYGTPRPPIDEAIAEGRRVLLEIDLQGARQVRAAMPEALLIFLLPPTWEELVRRLTGRGTEDTEEQQRRLETARIELAAQDEFDAKVVNREVSQAAREVVELMDAPFRAP
;
A
#
# COMPACT_ATOMS: atom_id res chain seq x y z
N GLU A 1 36.08 12.82 -6.57
CA GLU A 1 35.05 12.60 -5.54
C GLU A 1 34.79 11.11 -5.39
N GLY A 2 34.63 10.60 -4.17
CA GLY A 2 34.43 9.19 -3.89
C GLY A 2 32.95 8.79 -4.07
N VAL A 3 32.66 7.48 -4.05
CA VAL A 3 31.27 6.96 -4.10
C VAL A 3 30.41 7.51 -2.94
N SER A 4 31.06 7.92 -1.84
CA SER A 4 30.44 8.54 -0.67
C SER A 4 29.92 9.97 -0.88
N SER A 5 30.22 10.61 -2.02
CA SER A 5 29.77 11.99 -2.34
C SER A 5 28.57 12.02 -3.29
N VAL A 6 27.92 10.89 -3.56
CA VAL A 6 26.68 10.85 -4.36
C VAL A 6 25.55 11.46 -3.52
N PRO A 7 24.91 12.56 -3.97
CA PRO A 7 23.76 13.13 -3.28
C PRO A 7 22.67 12.08 -3.05
N SER A 8 22.02 12.09 -1.91
CA SER A 8 20.96 11.15 -1.50
C SER A 8 21.39 9.74 -1.04
N LEU A 9 22.67 9.40 -1.00
CA LEU A 9 23.12 8.17 -0.36
C LEU A 9 23.66 8.51 1.03
N GLY A 10 22.92 8.21 2.08
CA GLY A 10 23.46 8.21 3.45
C GLY A 10 24.56 7.13 3.61
N GLN A 11 25.34 7.20 4.70
CA GLN A 11 26.49 6.32 4.93
C GLN A 11 26.15 4.82 4.78
N THR A 12 25.01 4.39 5.28
CA THR A 12 24.47 3.01 5.14
C THR A 12 24.11 2.65 3.70
N GLY A 13 23.69 3.63 2.90
CA GLY A 13 23.40 3.45 1.46
C GLY A 13 24.65 3.21 0.65
N VAL A 14 25.72 3.95 0.96
CA VAL A 14 27.05 3.80 0.32
C VAL A 14 27.62 2.41 0.61
N GLU A 15 27.59 1.95 1.85
CA GLU A 15 28.07 0.61 2.24
C GLU A 15 27.32 -0.51 1.51
N ARG A 16 26.01 -0.36 1.35
CA ARG A 16 25.19 -1.33 0.61
C ARG A 16 25.54 -1.37 -0.87
N VAL A 17 25.70 -0.21 -1.51
CA VAL A 17 26.12 -0.11 -2.93
C VAL A 17 27.50 -0.72 -3.15
N VAL A 18 28.44 -0.39 -2.30
CA VAL A 18 29.82 -0.89 -2.36
C VAL A 18 29.84 -2.41 -2.25
N THR A 19 29.08 -2.97 -1.32
CA THR A 19 28.97 -4.43 -1.13
C THR A 19 28.26 -5.11 -2.32
N GLN A 20 27.12 -4.57 -2.74
CA GLN A 20 26.31 -5.15 -3.82
C GLN A 20 27.00 -5.13 -5.19
N LEU A 21 27.81 -4.10 -5.46
CA LEU A 21 28.51 -3.93 -6.72
C LEU A 21 29.95 -4.46 -6.70
N GLU A 22 30.38 -5.06 -5.58
CA GLU A 22 31.76 -5.55 -5.38
C GLU A 22 32.82 -4.47 -5.64
N ILE A 23 32.54 -3.24 -5.18
CA ILE A 23 33.42 -2.08 -5.33
C ILE A 23 34.11 -1.83 -3.99
N SER A 24 35.40 -1.59 -3.98
CA SER A 24 36.11 -1.14 -2.78
C SER A 24 35.65 0.28 -2.38
N ASP A 25 35.35 0.51 -1.10
CA ASP A 25 35.00 1.80 -0.51
C ASP A 25 36.06 2.91 -0.76
N LYS A 26 37.31 2.51 -0.99
CA LYS A 26 38.44 3.39 -1.27
C LYS A 26 38.59 3.75 -2.74
N LYS A 27 37.85 3.10 -3.65
CA LYS A 27 37.91 3.41 -5.08
C LYS A 27 37.14 4.68 -5.42
N ARG A 28 37.74 5.50 -6.27
CA ARG A 28 37.06 6.65 -6.89
C ARG A 28 36.31 6.17 -8.14
N VAL A 29 35.23 6.86 -8.53
CA VAL A 29 34.38 6.47 -9.68
C VAL A 29 35.21 6.26 -10.97
N TRP A 30 36.20 7.11 -11.22
CA TRP A 30 37.11 6.98 -12.39
C TRP A 30 38.11 5.85 -12.28
N GLY A 31 38.33 5.29 -11.09
CA GLY A 31 39.17 4.08 -10.88
C GLY A 31 38.42 2.76 -11.03
N LEU A 32 37.11 2.80 -11.41
CA LEU A 32 36.30 1.61 -11.64
C LEU A 32 36.62 1.01 -13.02
N GLY A 33 36.75 -0.31 -13.07
CA GLY A 33 36.83 -1.04 -14.33
C GLY A 33 35.54 -0.94 -15.17
N PRO A 34 35.61 -1.26 -16.49
CA PRO A 34 34.45 -1.14 -17.38
C PRO A 34 33.19 -1.81 -16.83
N ARG A 35 33.28 -3.06 -16.38
CA ARG A 35 32.15 -3.81 -15.80
C ARG A 35 31.60 -3.21 -14.49
N GLN A 36 32.49 -2.62 -13.66
CA GLN A 36 32.09 -1.95 -12.42
C GLN A 36 31.38 -0.63 -12.72
N ARG A 37 31.80 0.10 -13.75
CA ARG A 37 31.13 1.32 -14.20
C ARG A 37 29.76 1.02 -14.79
N GLU A 38 29.62 -0.02 -15.59
CA GLU A 38 28.36 -0.48 -16.15
C GLU A 38 27.38 -0.84 -15.03
N ARG A 39 27.78 -1.69 -14.07
CA ARG A 39 26.96 -2.04 -12.91
C ARG A 39 26.56 -0.83 -12.05
N LEU A 40 27.49 0.11 -11.84
CA LEU A 40 27.19 1.36 -11.11
C LEU A 40 26.23 2.24 -11.91
N TYR A 41 26.41 2.32 -13.22
CA TYR A 41 25.50 3.05 -14.11
C TYR A 41 24.10 2.46 -14.07
N ASP A 42 23.98 1.15 -14.26
CA ASP A 42 22.69 0.43 -14.21
C ASP A 42 22.00 0.61 -12.83
N TYR A 43 22.78 0.52 -11.75
CA TYR A 43 22.31 0.78 -10.40
C TYR A 43 21.81 2.22 -10.21
N LEU A 44 22.55 3.20 -10.72
CA LEU A 44 22.17 4.62 -10.62
C LEU A 44 20.99 4.95 -11.54
N VAL A 45 20.92 4.34 -12.73
CA VAL A 45 19.80 4.50 -13.65
C VAL A 45 18.52 3.89 -13.06
N ALA A 46 18.63 2.70 -12.47
CA ALA A 46 17.53 2.10 -11.73
C ALA A 46 17.05 3.01 -10.58
N ARG A 47 17.98 3.72 -9.91
CA ARG A 47 17.64 4.70 -8.85
C ARG A 47 17.24 6.09 -9.34
N GLN A 48 17.50 6.44 -10.60
CA GLN A 48 16.90 7.67 -11.19
C GLN A 48 15.37 7.58 -11.24
N GLY A 49 14.82 6.36 -11.19
CA GLY A 49 13.40 6.08 -11.03
C GLY A 49 12.83 6.30 -9.62
N GLY A 50 13.68 6.53 -8.59
CA GLY A 50 13.27 6.59 -7.18
C GLY A 50 13.57 5.28 -6.43
N GLU A 51 13.42 5.28 -5.09
CA GLU A 51 13.39 4.05 -4.28
C GLU A 51 12.00 3.40 -4.35
N PRO A 52 11.88 2.07 -4.15
CA PRO A 52 10.56 1.45 -3.98
C PRO A 52 9.78 2.12 -2.84
N ALA A 53 8.49 2.32 -3.04
CA ALA A 53 7.64 2.89 -2.01
C ALA A 53 7.55 1.93 -0.82
N ARG A 54 7.81 2.44 0.38
CA ARG A 54 7.75 1.63 1.60
C ARG A 54 6.33 1.48 2.11
N LEU A 55 5.47 2.46 1.84
CA LEU A 55 4.05 2.43 2.13
C LEU A 55 3.28 2.36 0.82
N VAL A 56 2.46 1.34 0.68
CA VAL A 56 1.59 1.13 -0.48
C VAL A 56 0.14 1.01 -0.04
N VAL A 57 -0.73 1.72 -0.72
CA VAL A 57 -2.18 1.69 -0.50
C VAL A 57 -2.84 0.93 -1.63
N LEU A 58 -3.61 -0.10 -1.31
CA LEU A 58 -4.51 -0.79 -2.22
C LEU A 58 -5.94 -0.32 -1.96
N ALA A 59 -6.47 0.49 -2.85
CA ALA A 59 -7.85 0.95 -2.81
C ALA A 59 -8.62 0.51 -4.06
N GLY A 60 -9.90 0.82 -4.11
CA GLY A 60 -10.76 0.45 -5.23
C GLY A 60 -12.20 0.26 -4.76
N PRO A 61 -13.14 0.06 -5.69
CA PRO A 61 -14.55 0.02 -5.36
C PRO A 61 -14.92 -1.15 -4.44
N THR A 62 -16.06 -0.99 -3.77
CA THR A 62 -16.66 -2.07 -2.99
C THR A 62 -16.87 -3.30 -3.87
N ALA A 63 -16.62 -4.50 -3.32
CA ALA A 63 -16.72 -5.79 -4.01
C ALA A 63 -15.71 -6.04 -5.17
N VAL A 64 -14.73 -5.17 -5.38
CA VAL A 64 -13.67 -5.41 -6.39
C VAL A 64 -12.74 -6.56 -6.03
N GLY A 65 -12.69 -6.96 -4.75
CA GLY A 65 -11.87 -8.07 -4.26
C GLY A 65 -10.57 -7.65 -3.57
N LYS A 66 -10.49 -6.43 -3.02
CA LYS A 66 -9.32 -5.96 -2.24
C LYS A 66 -8.89 -6.99 -1.20
N GLY A 67 -9.79 -7.37 -0.28
CA GLY A 67 -9.47 -8.30 0.80
C GLY A 67 -9.02 -9.68 0.33
N THR A 68 -9.49 -10.14 -0.83
CA THR A 68 -9.04 -11.41 -1.41
C THR A 68 -7.61 -11.29 -1.94
N VAL A 69 -7.29 -10.18 -2.61
CA VAL A 69 -5.92 -9.90 -3.11
C VAL A 69 -4.97 -9.71 -1.94
N SER A 70 -5.33 -8.91 -0.94
CA SER A 70 -4.52 -8.69 0.27
C SER A 70 -4.27 -9.98 1.05
N SER A 71 -5.29 -10.82 1.21
CA SER A 71 -5.13 -12.14 1.85
C SER A 71 -4.19 -13.04 1.07
N TYR A 72 -4.30 -13.05 -0.27
CA TYR A 72 -3.36 -13.81 -1.10
C TYR A 72 -1.93 -13.31 -0.94
N ILE A 73 -1.71 -11.99 -0.92
CA ILE A 73 -0.39 -11.40 -0.68
C ILE A 73 0.15 -11.83 0.68
N ARG A 74 -0.64 -11.73 1.75
CA ARG A 74 -0.23 -12.18 3.09
C ARG A 74 0.22 -13.63 3.11
N ASP A 75 -0.49 -14.50 2.39
CA ASP A 75 -0.26 -15.94 2.44
C ASP A 75 0.91 -16.40 1.55
N HIS A 76 1.29 -15.61 0.52
CA HIS A 76 2.29 -16.00 -0.49
C HIS A 76 3.50 -15.05 -0.58
N HIS A 77 3.44 -13.87 0.06
CA HIS A 77 4.47 -12.83 0.03
C HIS A 77 4.82 -12.36 1.44
N PRO A 78 5.54 -13.20 2.23
CA PRO A 78 5.87 -12.91 3.63
C PRO A 78 6.76 -11.68 3.83
N GLU A 79 7.41 -11.20 2.76
CA GLU A 79 8.19 -9.96 2.72
C GLU A 79 7.32 -8.69 2.77
N VAL A 80 6.00 -8.81 2.53
CA VAL A 80 5.04 -7.71 2.59
C VAL A 80 4.29 -7.74 3.91
N SER A 81 4.38 -6.65 4.68
CA SER A 81 3.63 -6.48 5.92
C SER A 81 2.26 -5.89 5.62
N LEU A 82 1.17 -6.61 5.92
CA LEU A 82 -0.17 -6.04 5.87
C LEU A 82 -0.44 -5.23 7.13
N SER A 83 -1.01 -4.03 6.98
CA SER A 83 -1.48 -3.27 8.12
C SER A 83 -2.70 -3.91 8.75
N VAL A 84 -2.81 -3.79 10.08
CA VAL A 84 -4.01 -4.19 10.83
C VAL A 84 -4.75 -2.92 11.24
N SER A 85 -5.99 -2.74 10.76
CA SER A 85 -6.81 -1.57 11.08
C SER A 85 -7.43 -1.68 12.47
N ALA A 86 -7.63 -0.54 13.12
CA ALA A 86 -8.47 -0.44 14.32
C ALA A 86 -9.94 -0.24 13.92
N THR A 87 -10.85 -0.76 14.73
CA THR A 87 -12.30 -0.57 14.52
C THR A 87 -13.08 -0.53 15.84
N THR A 88 -14.15 0.26 15.86
CA THR A 88 -15.11 0.27 16.98
C THR A 88 -16.21 -0.79 16.83
N ARG A 89 -16.19 -1.56 15.73
CA ARG A 89 -17.09 -2.69 15.51
C ARG A 89 -16.70 -3.86 16.43
N LYS A 90 -17.71 -4.54 16.96
CA LYS A 90 -17.48 -5.79 17.69
C LYS A 90 -16.91 -6.88 16.75
N PRO A 91 -16.02 -7.75 17.26
CA PRO A 91 -15.51 -8.88 16.47
C PRO A 91 -16.64 -9.80 16.02
N ARG A 92 -16.52 -10.32 14.81
CA ARG A 92 -17.38 -11.39 14.29
C ARG A 92 -16.83 -12.75 14.71
N PRO A 93 -17.65 -13.83 14.67
CA PRO A 93 -17.15 -15.18 14.92
C PRO A 93 -15.94 -15.51 14.03
N GLY A 94 -14.85 -15.96 14.67
CA GLY A 94 -13.59 -16.29 13.99
C GLY A 94 -12.62 -15.12 13.80
N GLU A 95 -13.00 -13.89 14.08
CA GLU A 95 -12.06 -12.76 14.08
C GLU A 95 -11.25 -12.72 15.38
N VAL A 96 -9.95 -12.44 15.24
CA VAL A 96 -8.97 -12.39 16.35
C VAL A 96 -8.42 -10.97 16.43
N ASP A 97 -8.41 -10.43 17.67
CA ASP A 97 -7.85 -9.12 17.96
C ASP A 97 -6.35 -9.07 17.66
N GLY A 98 -5.89 -7.96 17.07
CA GLY A 98 -4.50 -7.79 16.65
C GLY A 98 -4.10 -8.56 15.38
N VAL A 99 -4.99 -9.42 14.86
CA VAL A 99 -4.74 -10.19 13.63
C VAL A 99 -5.63 -9.70 12.48
N HIS A 100 -6.94 -9.64 12.71
CA HIS A 100 -7.91 -9.16 11.71
C HIS A 100 -8.16 -7.67 11.86
N TYR A 101 -8.32 -7.23 13.10
CA TYR A 101 -8.49 -5.82 13.51
C TYR A 101 -7.96 -5.65 14.93
N TYR A 102 -7.63 -4.41 15.29
CA TYR A 102 -7.60 -3.97 16.68
C TYR A 102 -9.02 -3.53 17.06
N PHE A 103 -9.72 -4.33 17.87
CA PHE A 103 -11.08 -4.02 18.31
C PHE A 103 -11.03 -3.10 19.52
N VAL A 104 -11.32 -1.82 19.31
CA VAL A 104 -11.20 -0.77 20.33
C VAL A 104 -12.56 -0.20 20.68
N SER A 105 -12.68 0.42 21.88
CA SER A 105 -13.86 1.18 22.27
C SER A 105 -13.94 2.50 21.50
N ASP A 106 -15.14 3.12 21.46
CA ASP A 106 -15.30 4.45 20.90
C ASP A 106 -14.41 5.49 21.62
N ALA A 107 -14.30 5.42 22.94
CA ALA A 107 -13.45 6.31 23.73
C ALA A 107 -11.96 6.14 23.39
N GLU A 108 -11.51 4.92 23.18
CA GLU A 108 -10.13 4.65 22.77
C GLU A 108 -9.87 5.15 21.35
N PHE A 109 -10.83 4.96 20.44
CA PHE A 109 -10.71 5.48 19.08
C PHE A 109 -10.64 7.03 19.06
N ASP A 110 -11.45 7.71 19.90
CA ASP A 110 -11.39 9.16 20.09
C ASP A 110 -10.02 9.60 20.62
N ARG A 111 -9.45 8.85 21.58
CA ARG A 111 -8.10 9.09 22.08
C ARG A 111 -7.07 8.98 20.98
N MET A 112 -7.14 7.92 20.15
CA MET A 112 -6.23 7.71 19.03
C MET A 112 -6.28 8.86 18.01
N ILE A 113 -7.49 9.35 17.70
CA ILE A 113 -7.67 10.52 16.82
C ILE A 113 -7.00 11.76 17.44
N ALA A 114 -7.33 12.06 18.71
CA ALA A 114 -6.81 13.23 19.40
C ALA A 114 -5.28 13.22 19.56
N ALA A 115 -4.68 12.03 19.69
CA ALA A 115 -3.24 11.83 19.79
C ALA A 115 -2.53 11.80 18.42
N GLY A 116 -3.25 11.85 17.29
CA GLY A 116 -2.67 11.72 15.95
C GLY A 116 -2.07 10.34 15.66
N GLU A 117 -2.55 9.31 16.34
CA GLU A 117 -2.07 7.94 16.24
C GLU A 117 -2.68 7.18 15.05
N LEU A 118 -3.60 7.79 14.31
CA LEU A 118 -4.19 7.21 13.10
C LEU A 118 -3.63 7.90 11.86
N LEU A 119 -3.19 7.11 10.89
CA LEU A 119 -2.74 7.60 9.59
C LEU A 119 -3.93 8.09 8.74
N GLU A 120 -5.02 7.34 8.81
CA GLU A 120 -6.32 7.67 8.23
C GLU A 120 -7.43 7.07 9.10
N TRP A 121 -8.65 7.61 8.99
CA TRP A 121 -9.84 7.00 9.57
C TRP A 121 -11.11 7.44 8.86
N ALA A 122 -12.15 6.59 8.93
CA ALA A 122 -13.45 6.87 8.35
C ALA A 122 -14.59 6.25 9.19
N VAL A 123 -15.78 6.80 9.02
CA VAL A 123 -17.03 6.20 9.51
C VAL A 123 -17.65 5.39 8.37
N VAL A 124 -17.83 4.10 8.58
CA VAL A 124 -18.36 3.19 7.56
C VAL A 124 -19.79 2.80 7.94
N HIS A 125 -20.70 2.86 6.97
CA HIS A 125 -22.14 2.57 7.14
C HIS A 125 -22.80 3.33 8.30
N ASN A 126 -22.37 4.58 8.53
CA ASN A 126 -22.89 5.49 9.57
C ASN A 126 -22.90 4.93 11.01
N SER A 127 -22.13 3.89 11.30
CA SER A 127 -22.19 3.24 12.62
C SER A 127 -20.87 2.85 13.24
N HIS A 128 -19.88 2.47 12.44
CA HIS A 128 -18.59 1.99 12.95
C HIS A 128 -17.44 2.78 12.36
N ARG A 129 -16.44 3.01 13.20
CA ARG A 129 -15.21 3.68 12.80
C ARG A 129 -14.15 2.65 12.47
N TYR A 130 -13.38 2.95 11.44
CA TYR A 130 -12.20 2.19 11.02
C TYR A 130 -11.07 3.19 10.83
N GLY A 131 -9.86 2.78 11.15
CA GLY A 131 -8.68 3.62 10.95
C GLY A 131 -7.41 2.79 11.00
N THR A 132 -6.36 3.32 10.43
CA THR A 132 -5.07 2.65 10.36
C THR A 132 -4.13 3.21 11.42
N PRO A 133 -3.75 2.44 12.47
CA PRO A 133 -2.78 2.86 13.46
C PRO A 133 -1.43 3.18 12.81
N ARG A 134 -0.91 4.38 13.07
CA ARG A 134 0.33 4.87 12.51
C ARG A 134 1.58 4.21 13.10
N PRO A 135 1.70 4.01 14.44
CA PRO A 135 2.93 3.53 15.05
C PRO A 135 3.44 2.19 14.47
N PRO A 136 2.61 1.14 14.26
CA PRO A 136 3.07 -0.11 13.66
C PRO A 136 3.59 0.05 12.22
N ILE A 137 3.06 1.03 11.47
CA ILE A 137 3.49 1.33 10.11
C ILE A 137 4.86 2.00 10.13
N ASP A 138 5.03 3.03 10.95
CA ASP A 138 6.28 3.76 11.08
C ASP A 138 7.41 2.81 11.55
N GLU A 139 7.12 1.89 12.48
CA GLU A 139 8.05 0.86 12.94
C GLU A 139 8.45 -0.09 11.80
N ALA A 140 7.47 -0.61 11.07
CA ALA A 140 7.74 -1.51 9.94
C ALA A 140 8.58 -0.84 8.84
N ILE A 141 8.30 0.44 8.54
CA ILE A 141 9.07 1.23 7.57
C ILE A 141 10.50 1.47 8.08
N ALA A 142 10.66 1.80 9.38
CA ALA A 142 11.98 2.00 9.99
C ALA A 142 12.83 0.72 9.94
N GLU A 143 12.22 -0.45 10.07
CA GLU A 143 12.86 -1.75 9.90
C GLU A 143 13.17 -2.12 8.44
N GLY A 144 12.79 -1.27 7.50
CA GLY A 144 13.01 -1.49 6.07
C GLY A 144 11.99 -2.40 5.42
N ARG A 145 10.89 -2.73 6.10
CA ARG A 145 9.79 -3.52 5.54
C ARG A 145 8.91 -2.68 4.63
N ARG A 146 8.26 -3.32 3.68
CA ARG A 146 7.21 -2.75 2.85
C ARG A 146 5.87 -3.02 3.48
N VAL A 147 5.03 -1.99 3.57
CA VAL A 147 3.72 -2.07 4.20
C VAL A 147 2.63 -1.88 3.17
N LEU A 148 1.66 -2.78 3.14
CA LEU A 148 0.46 -2.69 2.31
C LEU A 148 -0.75 -2.36 3.20
N LEU A 149 -1.43 -1.26 2.86
CA LEU A 149 -2.71 -0.86 3.45
C LEU A 149 -3.85 -1.23 2.51
N GLU A 150 -4.88 -1.88 3.05
CA GLU A 150 -6.15 -2.09 2.35
C GLU A 150 -7.20 -1.15 2.93
N ILE A 151 -7.54 -0.09 2.20
CA ILE A 151 -8.45 0.96 2.65
C ILE A 151 -9.42 1.39 1.54
N ASP A 152 -10.38 2.24 1.88
CA ASP A 152 -11.30 2.82 0.92
C ASP A 152 -10.72 4.09 0.25
N LEU A 153 -11.50 4.69 -0.66
CA LEU A 153 -11.10 5.91 -1.38
C LEU A 153 -10.83 7.08 -0.43
N GLN A 154 -11.67 7.24 0.62
CA GLN A 154 -11.52 8.33 1.57
C GLN A 154 -10.23 8.20 2.38
N GLY A 155 -9.94 6.97 2.84
CA GLY A 155 -8.69 6.66 3.52
C GLY A 155 -7.47 6.88 2.63
N ALA A 156 -7.54 6.46 1.35
CA ALA A 156 -6.45 6.67 0.40
C ALA A 156 -6.10 8.16 0.20
N ARG A 157 -7.12 9.03 0.14
CA ARG A 157 -6.92 10.49 0.07
C ARG A 157 -6.27 11.06 1.34
N GLN A 158 -6.65 10.55 2.52
CA GLN A 158 -6.02 10.96 3.78
C GLN A 158 -4.56 10.51 3.84
N VAL A 159 -4.26 9.27 3.42
CA VAL A 159 -2.88 8.78 3.33
C VAL A 159 -2.05 9.61 2.36
N ARG A 160 -2.59 9.96 1.18
CA ARG A 160 -1.90 10.85 0.22
C ARG A 160 -1.54 12.20 0.85
N ALA A 161 -2.43 12.77 1.66
CA ALA A 161 -2.19 14.04 2.33
C ALA A 161 -1.16 13.92 3.47
N ALA A 162 -1.18 12.80 4.22
CA ALA A 162 -0.32 12.58 5.38
C ALA A 162 1.08 12.03 5.03
N MET A 163 1.18 11.23 3.96
CA MET A 163 2.39 10.57 3.45
C MET A 163 2.42 10.65 1.91
N PRO A 164 2.81 11.79 1.33
CA PRO A 164 2.82 11.98 -0.13
C PRO A 164 3.70 10.97 -0.89
N GLU A 165 4.71 10.40 -0.19
CA GLU A 165 5.60 9.37 -0.72
C GLU A 165 4.97 7.97 -0.80
N ALA A 166 3.75 7.76 -0.31
CA ALA A 166 3.05 6.50 -0.45
C ALA A 166 2.65 6.24 -1.91
N LEU A 167 2.83 4.99 -2.36
CA LEU A 167 2.33 4.53 -3.66
C LEU A 167 0.85 4.15 -3.53
N LEU A 168 -0.02 4.80 -4.27
CA LEU A 168 -1.45 4.50 -4.29
C LEU A 168 -1.79 3.65 -5.51
N ILE A 169 -2.27 2.43 -5.28
CA ILE A 169 -2.70 1.48 -6.31
C ILE A 169 -4.22 1.37 -6.30
N PHE A 170 -4.84 1.53 -7.45
CA PHE A 170 -6.28 1.35 -7.62
C PHE A 170 -6.58 -0.03 -8.21
N LEU A 171 -7.33 -0.85 -7.48
CA LEU A 171 -7.78 -2.15 -7.95
C LEU A 171 -9.06 -1.99 -8.77
N LEU A 172 -9.02 -2.42 -10.01
CA LEU A 172 -10.12 -2.35 -10.96
C LEU A 172 -10.81 -3.71 -11.11
N PRO A 173 -12.13 -3.76 -11.31
CA PRO A 173 -12.79 -4.97 -11.78
C PRO A 173 -12.42 -5.23 -13.25
N PRO A 174 -12.54 -6.47 -13.74
CA PRO A 174 -12.36 -6.77 -15.17
C PRO A 174 -13.33 -6.00 -16.08
N THR A 175 -14.57 -5.89 -15.66
CA THR A 175 -15.63 -5.12 -16.31
C THR A 175 -16.61 -4.55 -15.28
N TRP A 176 -17.41 -3.57 -15.69
CA TRP A 176 -18.50 -3.03 -14.87
C TRP A 176 -19.53 -4.11 -14.54
N GLU A 177 -19.89 -4.94 -15.50
CA GLU A 177 -20.89 -6.02 -15.34
C GLU A 177 -20.45 -7.05 -14.29
N GLU A 178 -19.14 -7.35 -14.26
CA GLU A 178 -18.58 -8.24 -13.23
C GLU A 178 -18.68 -7.62 -11.83
N LEU A 179 -18.41 -6.32 -11.70
CA LEU A 179 -18.56 -5.62 -10.43
C LEU A 179 -20.01 -5.61 -9.98
N VAL A 180 -20.95 -5.30 -10.89
CA VAL A 180 -22.39 -5.34 -10.63
C VAL A 180 -22.80 -6.74 -10.13
N ARG A 181 -22.37 -7.79 -10.82
CA ARG A 181 -22.66 -9.17 -10.42
C ARG A 181 -22.17 -9.47 -8.99
N ARG A 182 -20.97 -9.01 -8.63
CA ARG A 182 -20.42 -9.20 -7.27
C ARG A 182 -21.16 -8.39 -6.22
N LEU A 183 -21.62 -7.19 -6.57
CA LEU A 183 -22.38 -6.32 -5.67
C LEU A 183 -23.79 -6.86 -5.42
N THR A 184 -24.47 -7.39 -6.46
CA THR A 184 -25.85 -7.86 -6.39
C THR A 184 -25.97 -9.36 -6.05
N GLY A 185 -24.91 -10.13 -6.19
CA GLY A 185 -24.92 -11.60 -6.12
C GLY A 185 -25.18 -12.22 -4.75
N ARG A 186 -25.37 -11.43 -3.69
CA ARG A 186 -25.74 -11.92 -2.34
C ARG A 186 -27.24 -11.96 -2.08
N GLY A 187 -28.08 -11.50 -3.04
CA GLY A 187 -29.51 -11.82 -3.17
C GLY A 187 -30.46 -11.45 -2.01
N THR A 188 -29.99 -10.85 -0.94
CA THR A 188 -30.77 -10.60 0.29
C THR A 188 -31.06 -9.13 0.56
N GLU A 189 -30.67 -8.24 -0.35
CA GLU A 189 -30.72 -6.80 -0.12
C GLU A 189 -31.90 -6.17 -0.89
N ASP A 190 -32.47 -5.12 -0.29
CA ASP A 190 -33.50 -4.30 -0.88
C ASP A 190 -32.95 -3.57 -2.14
N THR A 191 -33.82 -3.34 -3.09
CA THR A 191 -33.52 -2.68 -4.38
C THR A 191 -32.89 -1.30 -4.18
N GLU A 192 -33.30 -0.54 -3.15
CA GLU A 192 -32.72 0.77 -2.84
C GLU A 192 -31.27 0.67 -2.32
N GLU A 193 -30.95 -0.33 -1.52
CA GLU A 193 -29.60 -0.56 -1.03
C GLU A 193 -28.68 -0.98 -2.17
N GLN A 194 -29.15 -1.83 -3.08
CA GLN A 194 -28.40 -2.20 -4.28
C GLN A 194 -28.11 -0.99 -5.16
N GLN A 195 -29.07 -0.10 -5.38
CA GLN A 195 -28.88 1.12 -6.15
C GLN A 195 -27.84 2.06 -5.50
N ARG A 196 -27.92 2.25 -4.18
CA ARG A 196 -26.92 3.04 -3.44
C ARG A 196 -25.51 2.48 -3.59
N ARG A 197 -25.34 1.16 -3.50
CA ARG A 197 -24.03 0.52 -3.70
C ARG A 197 -23.49 0.66 -5.11
N LEU A 198 -24.35 0.54 -6.12
CA LEU A 198 -23.96 0.74 -7.51
C LEU A 198 -23.54 2.19 -7.77
N GLU A 199 -24.25 3.17 -7.20
CA GLU A 199 -23.88 4.56 -7.32
C GLU A 199 -22.56 4.86 -6.60
N THR A 200 -22.36 4.34 -5.39
CA THR A 200 -21.09 4.44 -4.67
C THR A 200 -19.94 3.85 -5.50
N ALA A 201 -20.15 2.67 -6.08
CA ALA A 201 -19.13 2.03 -6.91
C ALA A 201 -18.77 2.84 -8.18
N ARG A 202 -19.73 3.55 -8.78
CA ARG A 202 -19.46 4.48 -9.90
C ARG A 202 -18.62 5.66 -9.46
N ILE A 203 -18.94 6.26 -8.32
CA ILE A 203 -18.17 7.38 -7.75
C ILE A 203 -16.74 6.90 -7.43
N GLU A 204 -16.60 5.74 -6.81
CA GLU A 204 -15.28 5.15 -6.50
C GLU A 204 -14.48 4.88 -7.78
N LEU A 205 -15.09 4.29 -8.82
CA LEU A 205 -14.41 4.05 -10.11
C LEU A 205 -13.98 5.35 -10.82
N ALA A 206 -14.76 6.41 -10.71
CA ALA A 206 -14.42 7.71 -11.32
C ALA A 206 -13.15 8.32 -10.71
N ALA A 207 -12.79 7.93 -9.48
CA ALA A 207 -11.60 8.42 -8.78
C ALA A 207 -10.30 7.68 -9.16
N GLN A 208 -10.33 6.71 -10.07
CA GLN A 208 -9.18 5.89 -10.43
C GLN A 208 -7.95 6.69 -10.91
N ASP A 209 -8.17 7.89 -11.47
CA ASP A 209 -7.10 8.76 -11.99
C ASP A 209 -6.40 9.58 -10.89
N GLU A 210 -6.87 9.49 -9.64
CA GLU A 210 -6.19 10.05 -8.46
C GLU A 210 -5.04 9.15 -7.96
N PHE A 211 -4.88 7.94 -8.53
CA PHE A 211 -3.95 6.92 -8.11
C PHE A 211 -2.74 6.83 -9.04
N ASP A 212 -1.60 6.41 -8.49
CA ASP A 212 -0.34 6.33 -9.21
C ASP A 212 -0.29 5.12 -10.16
N ALA A 213 -0.98 4.03 -9.81
CA ALA A 213 -1.04 2.81 -10.60
C ALA A 213 -2.44 2.18 -10.55
N LYS A 214 -2.74 1.37 -11.56
CA LYS A 214 -4.00 0.64 -11.70
C LYS A 214 -3.71 -0.83 -11.95
N VAL A 215 -4.38 -1.71 -11.21
CA VAL A 215 -4.29 -3.17 -11.35
C VAL A 215 -5.67 -3.73 -11.63
N VAL A 216 -5.82 -4.59 -12.63
CA VAL A 216 -7.12 -5.20 -12.97
C VAL A 216 -7.23 -6.57 -12.33
N ASN A 217 -8.19 -6.75 -11.42
CA ASN A 217 -8.43 -8.03 -10.74
C ASN A 217 -9.26 -9.00 -11.60
N ARG A 218 -8.60 -9.59 -12.60
CA ARG A 218 -9.17 -10.70 -13.41
C ARG A 218 -9.01 -12.02 -12.68
N GLU A 219 -7.84 -12.26 -12.13
CA GLU A 219 -7.45 -13.39 -11.33
C GLU A 219 -6.66 -12.90 -10.11
N VAL A 220 -7.00 -13.40 -8.93
CA VAL A 220 -6.44 -12.93 -7.65
C VAL A 220 -4.93 -13.06 -7.60
N SER A 221 -4.40 -14.22 -8.02
CA SER A 221 -2.97 -14.51 -7.99
C SER A 221 -2.18 -13.60 -8.93
N GLN A 222 -2.74 -13.25 -10.08
CA GLN A 222 -2.13 -12.34 -11.03
C GLN A 222 -2.15 -10.90 -10.50
N ALA A 223 -3.30 -10.43 -10.00
CA ALA A 223 -3.43 -9.10 -9.42
C ALA A 223 -2.50 -8.92 -8.20
N ALA A 224 -2.39 -9.94 -7.36
CA ALA A 224 -1.47 -9.93 -6.22
C ALA A 224 0.00 -9.79 -6.65
N ARG A 225 0.44 -10.57 -7.65
CA ARG A 225 1.81 -10.44 -8.19
C ARG A 225 2.06 -9.05 -8.76
N GLU A 226 1.12 -8.52 -9.54
CA GLU A 226 1.24 -7.18 -10.13
C GLU A 226 1.34 -6.09 -9.05
N VAL A 227 0.57 -6.19 -7.96
CA VAL A 227 0.70 -5.29 -6.81
C VAL A 227 2.08 -5.39 -6.19
N VAL A 228 2.61 -6.61 -5.96
CA VAL A 228 3.94 -6.80 -5.37
C VAL A 228 5.05 -6.31 -6.29
N GLU A 229 4.95 -6.53 -7.60
CA GLU A 229 5.88 -5.99 -8.60
C GLU A 229 5.91 -4.46 -8.59
N LEU A 230 4.75 -3.80 -8.46
CA LEU A 230 4.66 -2.36 -8.31
C LEU A 230 5.28 -1.86 -6.99
N MET A 231 5.15 -2.63 -5.90
CA MET A 231 5.82 -2.34 -4.62
C MET A 231 7.35 -2.41 -4.73
N ASP A 232 7.88 -3.25 -5.61
CA ASP A 232 9.32 -3.43 -5.84
C ASP A 232 9.88 -2.44 -6.87
N ALA A 233 9.02 -1.87 -7.69
CA ALA A 233 9.44 -0.92 -8.71
C ALA A 233 9.91 0.41 -8.12
N PRO A 234 10.87 1.09 -8.77
CA PRO A 234 11.22 2.46 -8.43
C PRO A 234 10.00 3.37 -8.51
N PHE A 235 9.76 4.13 -7.46
CA PHE A 235 8.63 5.05 -7.38
C PHE A 235 9.09 6.47 -7.03
N ARG A 236 8.49 7.47 -7.69
CA ARG A 236 8.58 8.88 -7.31
C ARG A 236 7.17 9.37 -7.04
N ALA A 237 6.96 9.90 -5.85
CA ALA A 237 5.73 10.58 -5.53
C ALA A 237 5.50 11.77 -6.48
N PRO A 238 4.25 12.05 -6.82
CA PRO A 238 3.87 13.17 -7.70
C PRO A 238 4.22 14.55 -7.10
#